data_72d2a2bbee5cbc665470de3e5ce31c36
#
_entry.id   72d2a2bbee5cbc665470de3e5ce31c36
#
_cell.length_a   1.000
_cell.length_b   1.000
_cell.length_c   1.000
_cell.angle_alpha   90.00
_cell.angle_beta   90.00
_cell.angle_gamma   90.00
#
_symmetry.space_group_name_H-M   'P 1'
#
loop_
_entity.id
_entity.type
_entity.pdbx_description
1 polymer ?
#
loop_
_entity_poly.entity_id
_entity_poly.type
_entity_poly.pdbx_seq_one_letter_code
_entity_poly.pdbx_strand_id
1 'polypeptide(L)' 'MKRTRIFPKPIRRDYDWAFSNYGKLAKRYPDQWVAFANRRVLAAGQNLMRVLTKAHAQIDQPEIPHLFVERGIHVYAHRA' A
#
# COMPACT_ATOMS: atom_id res chain seq x y z
N MET A 1 12.72 -21.87 -11.14
CA MET A 1 12.52 -21.53 -10.88
C MET A 1 12.12 -20.82 -10.67
N LYS A 2 12.08 -20.66 -10.56
CA LYS A 2 11.78 -20.11 -10.37
C LYS A 2 11.48 -19.18 -10.00
N ARG A 3 11.38 -18.77 -9.84
CA ARG A 3 11.14 -18.07 -9.47
C ARG A 3 10.68 -17.26 -9.19
N THR A 4 10.53 -17.12 -9.11
CA THR A 4 10.10 -16.48 -8.82
C THR A 4 9.69 -15.47 -8.03
N ARG A 5 9.63 -14.50 -8.01
CA ARG A 5 9.21 -13.51 -7.43
C ARG A 5 7.89 -13.13 -7.77
N ILE A 6 6.96 -13.89 -7.87
CA ILE A 6 5.59 -13.59 -8.18
C ILE A 6 4.82 -13.52 -6.89
N PHE A 7 4.11 -12.45 -6.67
CA PHE A 7 3.29 -12.33 -5.49
C PHE A 7 2.07 -13.23 -5.59
N PRO A 8 1.59 -13.78 -4.49
CA PRO A 8 0.34 -14.53 -4.50
C PRO A 8 -0.80 -13.66 -5.04
N LYS A 9 -1.77 -14.26 -5.62
CA LYS A 9 -2.88 -13.52 -6.22
C LYS A 9 -3.55 -12.55 -5.26
N PRO A 10 -3.82 -12.91 -4.01
CA PRO A 10 -4.44 -11.93 -3.12
C PRO A 10 -3.62 -10.67 -2.95
N ILE A 11 -2.31 -10.81 -2.86
CA ILE A 11 -1.46 -9.63 -2.69
C ILE A 11 -1.44 -8.80 -3.96
N ARG A 12 -1.43 -9.44 -5.12
CA ARG A 12 -1.49 -8.70 -6.37
C ARG A 12 -2.77 -7.90 -6.48
N ARG A 13 -3.88 -8.49 -6.10
CA ARG A 13 -5.14 -7.77 -6.13
C ARG A 13 -5.12 -6.59 -5.19
N ASP A 14 -4.47 -6.74 -4.05
CA ASP A 14 -4.38 -5.66 -3.10
C ASP A 14 -3.58 -4.50 -3.67
N TYR A 15 -2.47 -4.78 -4.34
CA TYR A 15 -1.71 -3.71 -4.98
C TYR A 15 -2.51 -3.07 -6.12
N ASP A 16 -3.21 -3.87 -6.89
CA ASP A 16 -4.04 -3.33 -7.96
C ASP A 16 -5.09 -2.39 -7.40
N TRP A 17 -5.70 -2.79 -6.30
CA TRP A 17 -6.68 -1.94 -5.64
C TRP A 17 -6.04 -0.63 -5.19
N ALA A 18 -4.87 -0.71 -4.58
CA ALA A 18 -4.19 0.48 -4.06
C ALA A 18 -3.82 1.43 -5.20
N PHE A 19 -3.29 0.90 -6.29
CA PHE A 19 -2.93 1.76 -7.41
C PHE A 19 -4.16 2.37 -8.07
N SER A 20 -5.23 1.62 -8.15
CA SER A 20 -6.47 2.15 -8.71
C SER A 20 -7.07 3.24 -7.84
N ASN A 21 -6.74 3.22 -6.57
CA ASN A 21 -7.28 4.20 -5.64
C ASN A 21 -6.22 5.17 -5.12
N TYR A 22 -5.09 5.25 -5.83
CA TYR A 22 -3.97 6.04 -5.35
C TYR A 22 -4.35 7.50 -5.10
N GLY A 23 -5.16 8.08 -5.96
CA GLY A 23 -5.59 9.46 -5.78
C GLY A 23 -6.32 9.67 -4.46
N LYS A 24 -7.18 8.72 -4.11
CA LYS A 24 -7.90 8.82 -2.85
C LYS A 24 -6.97 8.60 -1.68
N LEU A 25 -6.02 7.67 -1.82
CA LEU A 25 -5.06 7.44 -0.76
C LEU A 25 -4.19 8.67 -0.53
N ALA A 26 -3.80 9.33 -1.61
CA ALA A 26 -2.97 10.51 -1.50
C ALA A 26 -3.68 11.65 -0.77
N LYS A 27 -4.99 11.72 -0.89
CA LYS A 27 -5.74 12.74 -0.19
C LYS A 27 -5.88 12.43 1.29
N ARG A 28 -6.07 11.17 1.61
CA ARG A 28 -6.27 10.80 3.00
C ARG A 28 -4.99 10.60 3.78
N TYR A 29 -3.96 10.07 3.12
CA TYR A 29 -2.73 9.70 3.79
C TYR A 29 -1.51 10.27 3.10
N PRO A 30 -1.45 11.59 2.92
CA PRO A 30 -0.33 12.18 2.19
C PRO A 30 0.99 11.99 2.93
N ASP A 31 2.00 11.57 2.18
CA ASP A 31 3.36 11.39 2.71
C ASP A 31 3.40 10.39 3.88
N GLN A 32 2.67 9.30 3.72
CA GLN A 32 2.64 8.28 4.75
C GLN A 32 2.77 6.91 4.14
N TRP A 33 3.24 5.97 4.95
CA TRP A 33 3.19 4.56 4.60
C TRP A 33 1.77 4.08 4.83
N VAL A 34 1.28 3.27 3.93
CA VAL A 34 -0.07 2.73 4.04
C VAL A 34 0.01 1.22 3.85
N ALA A 35 -0.51 0.48 4.81
CA ALA A 35 -0.64 -0.97 4.70
C ALA A 35 -2.09 -1.29 4.42
N PHE A 36 -2.32 -2.21 3.51
CA PHE A 36 -3.68 -2.47 3.06
C PHE A 36 -3.89 -3.95 2.75
N ALA A 37 -5.14 -4.35 2.78
CA ALA A 37 -5.55 -5.69 2.38
C ALA A 37 -7.07 -5.70 2.27
N ASN A 38 -7.57 -6.57 1.42
CA ASN A 38 -9.02 -6.73 1.26
C ASN A 38 -9.73 -5.43 0.96
N ARG A 39 -9.12 -4.64 0.08
CA ARG A 39 -9.70 -3.38 -0.40
C ARG A 39 -9.93 -2.38 0.70
N ARG A 40 -9.05 -2.36 1.67
CA ARG A 40 -9.13 -1.34 2.71
C ARG A 40 -7.78 -1.09 3.31
N VAL A 41 -7.66 0.07 3.93
CA VAL A 41 -6.44 0.46 4.60
C VAL A 41 -6.47 -0.13 6.01
N LEU A 42 -5.41 -0.82 6.39
CA LEU A 42 -5.31 -1.39 7.72
C LEU A 42 -4.62 -0.43 8.67
N ALA A 43 -3.62 0.27 8.20
CA ALA A 43 -2.89 1.20 9.04
C ALA A 43 -2.14 2.19 8.17
N ALA A 44 -1.84 3.35 8.71
CA ALA A 44 -1.09 4.36 7.99
C ALA A 44 -0.28 5.18 8.98
N GLY A 45 0.85 5.70 8.53
CA GLY A 45 1.69 6.51 9.38
C GLY A 45 3.05 6.72 8.75
N GLN A 46 3.91 7.43 9.45
CA GLN A 46 5.21 7.74 8.91
C GLN A 46 6.28 6.73 9.26
N ASN A 47 6.01 5.86 10.21
CA ASN A 47 6.96 4.84 10.60
C ASN A 47 6.48 3.49 10.09
N LEU A 48 7.18 2.96 9.09
CA LEU A 48 6.75 1.73 8.46
C LEU A 48 6.62 0.57 9.43
N MET A 49 7.57 0.42 10.33
CA MET A 49 7.50 -0.71 11.26
C MET A 49 6.26 -0.65 12.13
N ARG A 50 5.92 0.54 12.58
CA ARG A 50 4.71 0.67 13.38
C ARG A 50 3.46 0.40 12.57
N VAL A 51 3.46 0.87 11.33
CA VAL A 51 2.33 0.65 10.44
C VAL A 51 2.13 -0.85 10.23
N LEU A 52 3.22 -1.57 9.96
CA LEU A 52 3.13 -3.00 9.74
C LEU A 52 2.73 -3.75 11.00
N THR A 53 3.23 -3.31 12.15
CA THR A 53 2.85 -3.94 13.41
C THR A 53 1.34 -3.82 13.64
N LYS A 54 0.80 -2.63 13.40
CA LYS A 54 -0.64 -2.45 13.55
C LYS A 54 -1.43 -3.27 12.55
N ALA A 55 -0.94 -3.33 11.32
CA ALA A 55 -1.63 -4.08 10.29
C ALA A 55 -1.62 -5.57 10.62
N HIS A 56 -0.49 -6.10 11.09
CA HIS A 56 -0.40 -7.50 11.43
C HIS A 56 -1.27 -7.86 12.63
N ALA A 57 -1.59 -6.89 13.45
CA ALA A 57 -2.48 -7.15 14.58
C ALA A 57 -3.92 -7.33 14.13
N GLN A 58 -4.24 -6.91 12.93
CA GLN A 58 -5.62 -6.97 12.44
C GLN A 58 -5.91 -8.17 11.58
N ILE A 59 -4.92 -8.67 10.85
CA ILE A 59 -5.14 -9.83 10.01
C ILE A 59 -3.98 -10.78 10.14
N ASP A 60 -4.28 -12.05 9.94
CA ASP A 60 -3.30 -13.09 10.08
C ASP A 60 -2.77 -13.44 8.70
N GLN A 61 -1.86 -12.66 8.23
CA GLN A 61 -1.31 -12.80 6.89
C GLN A 61 0.18 -12.54 6.98
N PRO A 62 1.01 -13.45 6.48
CA PRO A 62 2.46 -13.29 6.65
C PRO A 62 3.02 -12.05 5.99
N GLU A 63 2.50 -11.70 4.83
CA GLU A 63 2.96 -10.51 4.14
C GLU A 63 1.81 -9.59 3.91
N ILE A 64 1.97 -8.35 4.32
CA ILE A 64 0.93 -7.36 4.12
C ILE A 64 1.45 -6.32 3.14
N PRO A 65 0.76 -6.09 2.03
CA PRO A 65 1.20 -5.11 1.07
C PRO A 65 1.16 -3.70 1.65
N HIS A 66 2.11 -2.90 1.25
CA HIS A 66 2.21 -1.54 1.74
C HIS A 66 2.91 -0.69 0.69
N LEU A 67 2.71 0.62 0.78
CA LEU A 67 3.44 1.52 -0.08
C LEU A 67 3.49 2.89 0.57
N PHE A 68 4.43 3.70 0.12
CA PHE A 68 4.54 5.07 0.61
C PHE A 68 3.74 5.94 -0.33
N VAL A 69 2.79 6.68 0.22
CA VAL A 69 1.90 7.51 -0.57
C VAL A 69 2.46 8.91 -0.63
N GLU A 70 2.90 9.33 -1.81
CA GLU A 70 3.50 10.64 -1.97
C GLU A 70 2.50 11.64 -2.46
N ARG A 71 2.44 12.75 -1.75
CA ARG A 71 1.49 13.77 -2.11
C ARG A 71 1.87 14.45 -3.40
N GLY A 72 0.97 14.48 -4.36
CA GLY A 72 1.13 15.29 -5.55
C GLY A 72 2.26 14.99 -6.49
N ILE A 73 3.01 13.93 -6.21
CA ILE A 73 4.16 13.68 -7.03
C ILE A 73 3.78 13.43 -8.47
N HIS A 74 2.70 12.76 -8.68
CA HIS A 74 2.32 12.42 -10.02
C HIS A 74 1.80 13.59 -10.81
N VAL A 75 1.54 14.66 -10.15
CA VAL A 75 0.98 15.80 -10.82
C VAL A 75 1.93 16.35 -11.81
N TYR A 76 3.21 16.35 -11.51
CA TYR A 76 4.08 16.89 -12.43
C TYR A 76 4.50 15.94 -13.42
N ALA A 77 4.41 14.70 -13.11
CA ALA A 77 4.97 13.71 -13.97
C ALA A 77 4.48 13.83 -15.33
N HIS A 78 3.30 14.28 -15.51
CA HIS A 78 2.89 14.40 -16.81
C HIS A 78 2.55 15.69 -17.27
N ARG A 79 3.01 16.62 -16.65
CA ARG A 79 2.81 17.84 -17.12
C ARG A 79 3.67 18.03 -18.15
N ALA A 80 4.48 17.50 -18.27
CA ALA A 80 5.42 17.72 -19.26
C ALA A 80 5.22 18.25 -20.36
#